data_aad6671c53be9ba7f6f74b9a29f01195
#
_entry.id   aad6671c53be9ba7f6f74b9a29f01195
#
_cell.length_a   1.000
_cell.length_b   1.000
_cell.length_c   1.000
_cell.angle_alpha   90.00
_cell.angle_beta   90.00
_cell.angle_gamma   90.00
#
_symmetry.space_group_name_H-M   'P 1'
#
loop_
_entity.id
_entity.type
_entity.pdbx_description
1 polymer ?
#
loop_
_entity_poly.entity_id
_entity_poly.type
_entity_poly.pdbx_seq_one_letter_code
_entity_poly.pdbx_strand_id
1 'polypeptide(L)'
;AGLQIIRGKWNLGVKGENFDVLFSYNSCGLVSYRYMGKELIEKIPMPNFWRAPIDNDCGSRMQGRMAQWKIASMYAGMSSKGMFDYEEPVVREEENSVSITYTYLLPTTPQAKCRVTYTVTPDAYVQTELTYDPVEELGDMPEFGMLFKLNADYDRLEWYGLGPQETYADRRCGAKLGVYKNRVADNMAQYLVPQECGNKVGVRYAKVTDARGRGMLFTG
;
A
#
# COMPACT_ATOMS: atom_id res chain seq x y z
N ALA A 1 21.90 -16.89 5.73
CA ALA A 1 22.12 -15.94 6.84
C ALA A 1 20.76 -15.64 7.48
N GLY A 2 20.72 -15.65 8.82
CA GLY A 2 19.48 -15.35 9.56
C GLY A 2 19.23 -13.85 9.62
N LEU A 3 18.04 -13.46 10.12
CA LEU A 3 17.72 -12.08 10.40
C LEU A 3 18.42 -11.59 11.67
N GLN A 4 18.95 -10.38 11.62
CA GLN A 4 19.40 -9.65 12.81
C GLN A 4 18.32 -8.66 13.22
N ILE A 5 17.78 -8.84 14.43
CA ILE A 5 16.69 -8.01 14.97
C ILE A 5 17.29 -7.04 15.98
N ILE A 6 17.02 -5.76 15.81
CA ILE A 6 17.55 -4.67 16.66
C ILE A 6 16.35 -3.93 17.24
N ARG A 7 16.11 -4.10 18.55
CA ARG A 7 15.03 -3.44 19.29
C ARG A 7 15.52 -2.15 19.91
N GLY A 8 14.99 -1.03 19.43
CA GLY A 8 15.13 0.27 20.05
C GLY A 8 13.93 0.64 20.92
N LYS A 9 14.05 1.73 21.65
CA LYS A 9 12.92 2.26 22.46
C LYS A 9 11.73 2.70 21.58
N TRP A 10 12.02 3.19 20.36
CA TRP A 10 11.02 3.81 19.48
C TRP A 10 10.95 3.16 18.10
N ASN A 11 11.71 2.10 17.89
CA ASN A 11 11.79 1.45 16.59
C ASN A 11 12.19 -0.02 16.69
N LEU A 12 11.95 -0.73 15.59
CA LEU A 12 12.41 -2.09 15.34
C LEU A 12 13.17 -2.08 14.02
N GLY A 13 14.46 -2.41 14.07
CA GLY A 13 15.28 -2.65 12.89
C GLY A 13 15.39 -4.14 12.59
N VAL A 14 15.28 -4.52 11.33
CA VAL A 14 15.50 -5.90 10.86
C VAL A 14 16.50 -5.87 9.73
N LYS A 15 17.62 -6.59 9.88
CA LYS A 15 18.67 -6.68 8.87
C LYS A 15 18.82 -8.10 8.37
N GLY A 16 18.89 -8.25 7.06
CA GLY A 16 19.35 -9.45 6.38
C GLY A 16 20.71 -9.20 5.70
N GLU A 17 21.09 -10.11 4.80
CA GLU A 17 22.41 -10.07 4.17
C GLU A 17 22.61 -8.79 3.32
N ASN A 18 21.62 -8.42 2.51
CA ASN A 18 21.69 -7.32 1.56
C ASN A 18 20.59 -6.26 1.75
N PHE A 19 19.88 -6.31 2.84
CA PHE A 19 18.77 -5.39 3.10
C PHE A 19 18.67 -5.02 4.57
N ASP A 20 18.03 -3.90 4.81
CA ASP A 20 17.57 -3.50 6.14
C ASP A 20 16.21 -2.79 6.05
N VAL A 21 15.37 -3.07 7.02
CA VAL A 21 14.09 -2.41 7.21
C VAL A 21 14.02 -1.79 8.60
N LEU A 22 13.34 -0.66 8.69
CA LEU A 22 13.12 0.05 9.94
C LEU A 22 11.64 0.34 10.12
N PHE A 23 11.11 -0.09 11.24
CA PHE A 23 9.76 0.17 11.69
C PHE A 23 9.77 1.19 12.84
N SER A 24 8.89 2.16 12.80
CA SER A 24 8.72 3.16 13.86
C SER A 24 7.47 2.84 14.68
N TYR A 25 7.61 2.81 16.00
CA TYR A 25 6.48 2.68 16.90
C TYR A 25 5.66 3.99 16.93
N ASN A 26 6.34 5.14 16.94
CA ASN A 26 5.68 6.44 17.00
C ASN A 26 5.03 6.87 15.68
N SER A 27 5.68 6.57 14.55
CA SER A 27 5.14 6.89 13.22
C SER A 27 4.21 5.81 12.68
N CYS A 28 4.06 4.70 13.44
CA CYS A 28 3.13 3.61 13.17
C CYS A 28 3.30 3.01 11.78
N GLY A 29 4.52 2.56 11.43
CA GLY A 29 4.71 1.90 10.15
C GLY A 29 6.16 1.70 9.74
N LEU A 30 6.30 1.18 8.53
CA LEU A 30 7.58 0.96 7.85
C LEU A 30 8.14 2.29 7.35
N VAL A 31 9.20 2.79 7.99
CA VAL A 31 9.78 4.11 7.68
C VAL A 31 10.96 4.05 6.74
N SER A 32 11.61 2.88 6.60
CA SER A 32 12.71 2.68 5.68
C SER A 32 12.75 1.22 5.22
N TYR A 33 12.97 1.03 3.94
CA TYR A 33 13.22 -0.28 3.34
C TYR A 33 14.36 -0.13 2.35
N ARG A 34 15.55 -0.58 2.73
CA ARG A 34 16.73 -0.48 1.88
C ARG A 34 17.17 -1.84 1.39
N TYR A 35 17.52 -1.89 0.12
CA TYR A 35 18.14 -3.05 -0.51
C TYR A 35 19.47 -2.64 -1.15
N MET A 36 20.55 -3.33 -0.78
CA MET A 36 21.93 -3.00 -1.19
C MET A 36 22.26 -1.50 -0.97
N GLY A 37 21.85 -0.96 0.16
CA GLY A 37 22.08 0.43 0.56
C GLY A 37 21.16 1.47 -0.11
N LYS A 38 20.29 1.09 -1.04
CA LYS A 38 19.37 2.01 -1.71
C LYS A 38 18.00 1.98 -1.05
N GLU A 39 17.48 3.17 -0.67
CA GLU A 39 16.13 3.33 -0.15
C GLU A 39 15.10 3.06 -1.26
N LEU A 40 14.10 2.26 -0.96
CA LEU A 40 13.07 1.83 -1.90
C LEU A 40 11.74 2.58 -1.72
N ILE A 41 11.44 3.04 -0.51
CA ILE A 41 10.21 3.76 -0.20
C ILE A 41 10.50 5.20 0.20
N GLU A 42 9.59 6.10 -0.08
CA GLU A 42 9.73 7.53 0.24
C GLU A 42 8.84 7.95 1.42
N LYS A 43 7.80 7.18 1.67
CA LYS A 43 6.87 7.38 2.80
C LYS A 43 6.46 6.03 3.37
N ILE A 44 5.99 6.06 4.62
CA ILE A 44 5.31 4.93 5.24
C ILE A 44 4.16 4.49 4.33
N PRO A 45 4.08 3.19 3.95
CA PRO A 45 2.91 2.67 3.26
C PRO A 45 1.64 2.87 4.08
N MET A 46 0.57 3.32 3.45
CA MET A 46 -0.66 3.72 4.14
C MET A 46 -1.84 2.86 3.68
N PRO A 47 -2.72 2.45 4.60
CA PRO A 47 -4.02 1.92 4.24
C PRO A 47 -4.79 2.92 3.39
N ASN A 48 -5.46 2.44 2.36
CA ASN A 48 -6.26 3.27 1.45
C ASN A 48 -7.62 2.65 1.19
N PHE A 49 -8.66 3.46 1.35
CA PHE A 49 -10.06 3.10 1.17
C PHE A 49 -10.75 4.00 0.15
N TRP A 50 -9.99 4.86 -0.51
CA TRP A 50 -10.50 5.87 -1.43
C TRP A 50 -9.69 5.92 -2.71
N ARG A 51 -10.37 6.09 -3.83
CA ARG A 51 -9.81 6.44 -5.13
C ARG A 51 -10.53 7.65 -5.73
N ALA A 52 -9.92 8.28 -6.71
CA ALA A 52 -10.61 9.30 -7.47
C ALA A 52 -11.84 8.69 -8.18
N PRO A 53 -12.94 9.43 -8.32
CA PRO A 53 -14.13 8.91 -8.99
C PRO A 53 -13.90 8.76 -10.50
N ILE A 54 -14.56 7.76 -11.07
CA ILE A 54 -14.79 7.62 -12.52
C ILE A 54 -16.17 8.16 -12.90
N ASP A 55 -16.49 8.21 -14.19
CA ASP A 55 -17.80 8.72 -14.69
C ASP A 55 -18.99 8.06 -14.00
N ASN A 56 -18.97 6.72 -13.87
CA ASN A 56 -20.04 5.97 -13.21
C ASN A 56 -20.19 6.33 -11.73
N ASP A 57 -19.07 6.61 -11.05
CA ASP A 57 -19.10 7.04 -9.65
C ASP A 57 -19.72 8.42 -9.49
N CYS A 58 -19.45 9.33 -10.44
CA CYS A 58 -20.05 10.66 -10.48
C CYS A 58 -21.58 10.55 -10.66
N GLY A 59 -22.04 9.69 -11.58
CA GLY A 59 -23.45 9.43 -11.81
C GLY A 59 -24.17 8.88 -10.57
N SER A 60 -23.48 8.04 -9.79
CA SER A 60 -24.02 7.45 -8.56
C SER A 60 -23.86 8.33 -7.31
N ARG A 61 -23.25 9.52 -7.44
CA ARG A 61 -22.90 10.44 -6.34
C ARG A 61 -22.03 9.78 -5.25
N MET A 62 -21.13 8.88 -5.66
CA MET A 62 -20.23 8.16 -4.76
C MET A 62 -19.45 9.10 -3.84
N GLN A 63 -18.97 10.24 -4.35
CA GLN A 63 -18.18 11.21 -3.61
C GLN A 63 -18.90 11.72 -2.34
N GLY A 64 -20.22 11.88 -2.38
CA GLY A 64 -21.00 12.31 -1.19
C GLY A 64 -21.31 11.14 -0.26
N ARG A 65 -21.78 10.02 -0.82
CA ARG A 65 -22.20 8.86 -0.02
C ARG A 65 -21.08 8.18 0.73
N MET A 66 -19.87 8.17 0.16
CA MET A 66 -18.72 7.44 0.67
C MET A 66 -17.59 8.37 1.13
N ALA A 67 -17.87 9.65 1.32
CA ALA A 67 -16.87 10.69 1.65
C ALA A 67 -16.03 10.38 2.89
N GLN A 68 -16.59 9.68 3.88
CA GLN A 68 -15.87 9.30 5.10
C GLN A 68 -14.66 8.40 4.83
N TRP A 69 -14.69 7.58 3.77
CA TRP A 69 -13.56 6.74 3.39
C TRP A 69 -12.36 7.54 2.86
N LYS A 70 -12.63 8.70 2.25
CA LYS A 70 -11.57 9.64 1.89
C LYS A 70 -10.86 10.18 3.13
N ILE A 71 -11.63 10.58 4.13
CA ILE A 71 -11.08 11.07 5.42
C ILE A 71 -10.34 9.95 6.13
N ALA A 72 -10.90 8.74 6.18
CA ALA A 72 -10.26 7.57 6.77
C ALA A 72 -8.90 7.27 6.10
N SER A 73 -8.83 7.32 4.77
CA SER A 73 -7.57 7.11 4.03
C SER A 73 -6.53 8.19 4.31
N MET A 74 -6.95 9.45 4.47
CA MET A 74 -6.04 10.57 4.76
C MET A 74 -5.40 10.46 6.16
N TYR A 75 -6.10 9.89 7.13
CA TYR A 75 -5.72 9.92 8.54
C TYR A 75 -5.53 8.53 9.18
N ALA A 76 -5.66 7.43 8.42
CA ALA A 76 -5.55 6.07 8.95
C ALA A 76 -4.27 5.84 9.77
N GLY A 77 -3.10 6.23 9.27
CA GLY A 77 -1.83 6.08 9.98
C GLY A 77 -1.66 6.99 11.20
N MET A 78 -2.50 8.02 11.35
CA MET A 78 -2.45 8.99 12.45
C MET A 78 -3.43 8.64 13.58
N SER A 79 -4.50 7.94 13.26
CA SER A 79 -5.61 7.63 14.19
C SER A 79 -5.21 6.72 15.33
N SER A 80 -4.22 5.85 15.13
CA SER A 80 -3.68 4.98 16.20
C SER A 80 -2.97 5.74 17.32
N LYS A 81 -2.66 7.01 17.10
CA LYS A 81 -2.00 7.91 18.07
C LYS A 81 -2.97 8.84 18.79
N GLY A 82 -4.25 8.50 18.82
CA GLY A 82 -5.21 9.25 19.61
C GLY A 82 -4.70 9.42 21.04
N MET A 83 -4.92 10.59 21.65
CA MET A 83 -4.35 10.99 22.94
C MET A 83 -4.72 10.03 24.09
N PHE A 84 -5.69 9.13 23.87
CA PHE A 84 -6.28 8.27 24.90
C PHE A 84 -6.36 6.77 24.53
N ASP A 85 -6.13 6.37 23.27
CA ASP A 85 -6.28 4.98 22.80
C ASP A 85 -5.11 4.54 21.92
N TYR A 86 -3.89 4.67 22.44
CA TYR A 86 -2.71 4.16 21.76
C TYR A 86 -2.58 2.65 21.97
N GLU A 87 -2.75 1.87 20.93
CA GLU A 87 -2.39 0.47 20.92
C GLU A 87 -0.91 0.34 20.50
N GLU A 88 -0.07 -0.21 21.39
CA GLU A 88 1.32 -0.48 21.05
C GLU A 88 1.41 -1.50 19.92
N PRO A 89 2.37 -1.33 18.98
CA PRO A 89 2.60 -2.33 17.95
C PRO A 89 2.98 -3.68 18.53
N VAL A 90 2.42 -4.75 18.00
CA VAL A 90 2.69 -6.11 18.43
C VAL A 90 3.79 -6.70 17.57
N VAL A 91 4.91 -7.09 18.19
CA VAL A 91 6.04 -7.72 17.51
C VAL A 91 6.07 -9.21 17.86
N ARG A 92 6.20 -10.05 16.84
CA ARG A 92 6.38 -11.51 16.97
C ARG A 92 7.62 -11.93 16.22
N GLU A 93 8.44 -12.75 16.85
CA GLU A 93 9.63 -13.37 16.26
C GLU A 93 9.40 -14.86 16.11
N GLU A 94 9.71 -15.37 14.93
CA GLU A 94 9.68 -16.79 14.60
C GLU A 94 11.07 -17.22 14.10
N GLU A 95 11.28 -18.50 13.88
CA GLU A 95 12.60 -19.02 13.49
C GLU A 95 13.19 -18.34 12.24
N ASN A 96 12.34 -18.05 11.25
CA ASN A 96 12.77 -17.49 9.96
C ASN A 96 11.99 -16.22 9.56
N SER A 97 11.34 -15.55 10.50
CA SER A 97 10.62 -14.32 10.22
C SER A 97 10.45 -13.45 11.45
N VAL A 98 10.20 -12.18 11.22
CA VAL A 98 9.73 -11.26 12.25
C VAL A 98 8.56 -10.47 11.71
N SER A 99 7.50 -10.38 12.50
CA SER A 99 6.33 -9.59 12.14
C SER A 99 6.09 -8.46 13.13
N ILE A 100 5.53 -7.36 12.63
CA ILE A 100 5.04 -6.25 13.43
C ILE A 100 3.64 -5.86 12.93
N THR A 101 2.70 -5.77 13.87
CA THR A 101 1.31 -5.39 13.59
C THR A 101 1.01 -4.05 14.22
N TYR A 102 0.51 -3.13 13.41
CA TYR A 102 -0.01 -1.83 13.82
C TYR A 102 -1.53 -1.82 13.74
N THR A 103 -2.18 -1.30 14.77
CA THR A 103 -3.63 -1.06 14.77
C THR A 103 -3.89 0.42 14.54
N TYR A 104 -4.70 0.74 13.54
CA TYR A 104 -5.11 2.11 13.22
C TYR A 104 -6.58 2.31 13.54
N LEU A 105 -6.88 3.38 14.27
CA LEU A 105 -8.24 3.89 14.40
C LEU A 105 -8.58 4.71 13.17
N LEU A 106 -9.72 4.45 12.56
CA LEU A 106 -10.21 5.18 11.40
C LEU A 106 -11.19 6.27 11.88
N PRO A 107 -11.08 7.52 11.42
CA PRO A 107 -11.98 8.60 11.81
C PRO A 107 -13.33 8.51 11.08
N THR A 108 -13.99 7.38 11.24
CA THR A 108 -15.33 7.09 10.72
C THR A 108 -16.37 7.17 11.83
N THR A 109 -17.64 7.28 11.45
CA THR A 109 -18.76 7.24 12.40
C THR A 109 -19.77 6.19 11.93
N PRO A 110 -19.93 5.07 12.66
CA PRO A 110 -19.19 4.66 13.86
C PRO A 110 -17.68 4.51 13.62
N GLN A 111 -16.90 4.58 14.70
CA GLN A 111 -15.44 4.42 14.59
C GLN A 111 -15.08 2.99 14.20
N ALA A 112 -14.25 2.86 13.18
CA ALA A 112 -13.71 1.59 12.72
C ALA A 112 -12.21 1.45 13.02
N LYS A 113 -11.68 0.23 12.87
CA LYS A 113 -10.27 -0.10 13.01
C LYS A 113 -9.79 -0.87 11.79
N CYS A 114 -8.52 -0.71 11.45
CA CYS A 114 -7.80 -1.62 10.58
C CYS A 114 -6.43 -1.98 11.18
N ARG A 115 -5.87 -3.06 10.71
CA ARG A 115 -4.52 -3.51 11.10
C ARG A 115 -3.64 -3.67 9.87
N VAL A 116 -2.39 -3.26 10.01
CA VAL A 116 -1.35 -3.54 9.02
C VAL A 116 -0.29 -4.39 9.68
N THR A 117 -0.07 -5.58 9.14
CA THR A 117 0.98 -6.49 9.58
C THR A 117 2.06 -6.56 8.50
N TYR A 118 3.29 -6.27 8.89
CA TYR A 118 4.47 -6.49 8.07
C TYR A 118 5.21 -7.72 8.58
N THR A 119 5.50 -8.66 7.68
CA THR A 119 6.31 -9.85 7.99
C THR A 119 7.56 -9.83 7.12
N VAL A 120 8.73 -9.80 7.76
CA VAL A 120 10.04 -9.75 7.11
C VAL A 120 10.68 -11.12 7.13
N THR A 121 11.17 -11.58 5.99
CA THR A 121 11.87 -12.85 5.82
C THR A 121 13.33 -12.66 5.35
N PRO A 122 14.22 -13.65 5.51
CA PRO A 122 15.66 -13.51 5.20
C PRO A 122 15.99 -13.24 3.73
N ASP A 123 15.08 -13.50 2.82
CA ASP A 123 15.19 -13.26 1.37
C ASP A 123 14.83 -11.83 0.95
N ALA A 124 14.78 -10.91 1.91
CA ALA A 124 14.39 -9.50 1.71
C ALA A 124 12.91 -9.29 1.33
N TYR A 125 12.06 -10.29 1.50
CA TYR A 125 10.63 -10.13 1.28
C TYR A 125 9.97 -9.48 2.50
N VAL A 126 9.11 -8.50 2.24
CA VAL A 126 8.28 -7.84 3.26
C VAL A 126 6.82 -8.04 2.87
N GLN A 127 6.20 -9.08 3.44
CA GLN A 127 4.77 -9.27 3.29
C GLN A 127 4.03 -8.16 4.01
N THR A 128 3.09 -7.54 3.33
CA THR A 128 2.23 -6.51 3.91
C THR A 128 0.78 -6.97 3.85
N GLU A 129 0.16 -7.12 4.99
CA GLU A 129 -1.23 -7.56 5.14
C GLU A 129 -2.06 -6.45 5.74
N LEU A 130 -3.13 -6.06 5.06
CA LEU A 130 -4.15 -5.13 5.56
C LEU A 130 -5.39 -5.90 5.94
N THR A 131 -5.80 -5.77 7.20
CA THR A 131 -7.04 -6.34 7.73
C THR A 131 -7.97 -5.23 8.19
N TYR A 132 -9.23 -5.29 7.78
CA TYR A 132 -10.28 -4.39 8.22
C TYR A 132 -11.35 -5.17 8.96
N ASP A 133 -11.78 -4.67 10.11
CA ASP A 133 -12.89 -5.22 10.88
C ASP A 133 -14.18 -4.50 10.42
N PRO A 134 -15.08 -5.15 9.65
CA PRO A 134 -16.25 -4.51 9.09
C PRO A 134 -17.18 -3.91 10.15
N VAL A 135 -17.66 -2.70 9.87
CA VAL A 135 -18.71 -2.03 10.63
C VAL A 135 -19.90 -1.83 9.69
N GLU A 136 -21.03 -2.47 9.98
CA GLU A 136 -22.18 -2.57 9.09
C GLU A 136 -22.71 -1.20 8.63
N GLU A 137 -22.75 -0.24 9.54
CA GLU A 137 -23.27 1.10 9.29
C GLU A 137 -22.40 1.95 8.36
N LEU A 138 -21.16 1.55 8.10
CA LEU A 138 -20.26 2.32 7.24
C LEU A 138 -20.47 2.06 5.75
N GLY A 139 -21.10 0.94 5.39
CA GLY A 139 -21.38 0.57 4.00
C GLY A 139 -20.11 0.24 3.19
N ASP A 140 -20.25 0.33 1.88
CA ASP A 140 -19.21 -0.06 0.92
C ASP A 140 -18.04 0.92 0.88
N MET A 141 -16.85 0.39 0.61
CA MET A 141 -15.61 1.16 0.36
C MET A 141 -15.39 1.32 -1.15
N PRO A 142 -14.98 2.52 -1.62
CA PRO A 142 -14.56 2.70 -3.01
C PRO A 142 -13.33 1.89 -3.42
N GLU A 143 -12.43 1.66 -2.47
CA GLU A 143 -11.20 0.89 -2.65
C GLU A 143 -10.78 0.24 -1.33
N PHE A 144 -10.04 -0.85 -1.41
CA PHE A 144 -9.40 -1.49 -0.25
C PHE A 144 -8.00 -1.94 -0.63
N GLY A 145 -6.98 -1.31 -0.04
CA GLY A 145 -5.61 -1.62 -0.37
C GLY A 145 -4.58 -0.79 0.39
N MET A 146 -3.34 -0.85 -0.08
CA MET A 146 -2.20 -0.13 0.49
C MET A 146 -1.61 0.83 -0.56
N LEU A 147 -1.31 2.06 -0.16
CA LEU A 147 -0.56 3.02 -0.95
C LEU A 147 0.92 2.97 -0.61
N PHE A 148 1.76 2.75 -1.63
CA PHE A 148 3.20 2.85 -1.55
C PHE A 148 3.67 4.07 -2.33
N LYS A 149 4.55 4.87 -1.73
CA LYS A 149 5.22 5.97 -2.42
C LYS A 149 6.68 5.63 -2.64
N LEU A 150 7.10 5.62 -3.91
CA LEU A 150 8.47 5.42 -4.33
C LEU A 150 9.04 6.74 -4.87
N ASN A 151 10.38 6.84 -4.94
CA ASN A 151 11.05 7.97 -5.54
C ASN A 151 10.74 8.06 -7.04
N ALA A 152 10.69 9.27 -7.59
CA ALA A 152 10.38 9.53 -9.00
C ALA A 152 11.40 8.92 -9.99
N ASP A 153 12.61 8.57 -9.52
CA ASP A 153 13.60 7.86 -10.34
C ASP A 153 13.13 6.45 -10.74
N TYR A 154 12.17 5.89 -10.01
CA TYR A 154 11.53 4.62 -10.35
C TYR A 154 10.38 4.89 -11.33
N ASP A 155 10.71 5.21 -12.57
CA ASP A 155 9.78 5.64 -13.61
C ASP A 155 9.32 4.53 -14.57
N ARG A 156 9.85 3.31 -14.43
CA ARG A 156 9.55 2.16 -15.31
C ARG A 156 8.64 1.17 -14.61
N LEU A 157 7.56 0.84 -15.30
CA LEU A 157 6.56 -0.13 -14.85
C LEU A 157 6.57 -1.35 -15.76
N GLU A 158 6.64 -2.55 -15.17
CA GLU A 158 6.34 -3.83 -15.80
C GLU A 158 5.26 -4.52 -14.96
N TRP A 159 4.21 -5.04 -15.58
CA TRP A 159 3.22 -5.84 -14.86
C TRP A 159 2.80 -7.08 -15.64
N TYR A 160 2.47 -8.14 -14.91
CA TYR A 160 1.78 -9.30 -15.41
C TYR A 160 0.33 -9.24 -14.96
N GLY A 161 -0.56 -8.95 -15.89
CA GLY A 161 -1.98 -8.71 -15.62
C GLY A 161 -2.74 -8.39 -16.89
N LEU A 162 -3.93 -7.84 -16.76
CA LEU A 162 -4.69 -7.36 -17.90
C LEU A 162 -4.12 -6.04 -18.43
N GLY A 163 -4.10 -5.90 -19.77
CA GLY A 163 -3.55 -4.73 -20.42
C GLY A 163 -3.70 -4.80 -21.95
N PRO A 164 -2.96 -3.95 -22.71
CA PRO A 164 -1.95 -2.96 -22.28
C PRO A 164 -2.54 -1.68 -21.69
N GLN A 165 -3.79 -1.35 -22.04
CA GLN A 165 -4.47 -0.15 -21.58
C GLN A 165 -4.92 -0.26 -20.13
N GLU A 166 -5.44 0.83 -19.58
CA GLU A 166 -6.09 0.80 -18.27
C GLU A 166 -7.30 -0.14 -18.28
N THR A 167 -7.56 -0.77 -17.15
CA THR A 167 -8.68 -1.69 -16.98
C THR A 167 -9.41 -1.39 -15.69
N TYR A 168 -10.75 -1.42 -15.78
CA TYR A 168 -11.67 -1.30 -14.64
C TYR A 168 -12.67 -2.45 -14.70
N ALA A 169 -13.46 -2.65 -13.67
CA ALA A 169 -14.44 -3.75 -13.63
C ALA A 169 -15.42 -3.72 -14.81
N ASP A 170 -15.78 -2.53 -15.25
CA ASP A 170 -16.70 -2.26 -16.38
C ASP A 170 -16.00 -2.03 -17.73
N ARG A 171 -14.68 -1.89 -17.75
CA ARG A 171 -13.87 -1.58 -18.95
C ARG A 171 -12.65 -2.50 -19.09
N ARG A 172 -12.90 -3.79 -19.26
CA ARG A 172 -11.84 -4.81 -19.40
C ARG A 172 -12.05 -5.80 -20.54
N CYS A 173 -13.14 -5.69 -21.31
CA CYS A 173 -13.48 -6.68 -22.33
C CYS A 173 -12.45 -6.77 -23.47
N GLY A 174 -11.72 -5.70 -23.79
CA GLY A 174 -10.67 -5.68 -24.79
C GLY A 174 -9.29 -6.06 -24.26
N ALA A 175 -9.13 -6.19 -22.96
CA ALA A 175 -7.84 -6.45 -22.34
C ALA A 175 -7.47 -7.93 -22.42
N LYS A 176 -6.17 -8.20 -22.54
CA LYS A 176 -5.60 -9.56 -22.57
C LYS A 176 -4.63 -9.73 -21.41
N LEU A 177 -4.58 -10.94 -20.87
CA LEU A 177 -3.56 -11.30 -19.90
C LEU A 177 -2.19 -11.37 -20.58
N GLY A 178 -1.21 -10.66 -20.05
CA GLY A 178 0.15 -10.63 -20.60
C GLY A 178 1.12 -9.88 -19.71
N VAL A 179 2.38 -9.88 -20.12
CA VAL A 179 3.43 -9.06 -19.50
C VAL A 179 3.57 -7.79 -20.32
N TYR A 180 3.36 -6.66 -19.68
CA TYR A 180 3.39 -5.34 -20.31
C TYR A 180 4.43 -4.45 -19.64
N LYS A 181 4.96 -3.50 -20.41
CA LYS A 181 5.98 -2.55 -19.95
C LYS A 181 5.66 -1.18 -20.51
N ASN A 182 5.77 -0.17 -19.65
CA ASN A 182 5.70 1.24 -20.04
C ASN A 182 6.40 2.12 -19.00
N ARG A 183 6.29 3.42 -19.13
CA ARG A 183 6.66 4.36 -18.07
C ARG A 183 5.45 4.64 -17.20
N VAL A 184 5.69 4.97 -15.94
CA VAL A 184 4.61 5.37 -15.01
C VAL A 184 3.77 6.50 -15.59
N ALA A 185 4.41 7.49 -16.23
CA ALA A 185 3.73 8.62 -16.87
C ALA A 185 2.81 8.23 -18.05
N ASP A 186 3.07 7.10 -18.70
CA ASP A 186 2.26 6.64 -19.84
C ASP A 186 0.88 6.10 -19.42
N ASN A 187 0.66 5.95 -18.11
CA ASN A 187 -0.61 5.47 -17.56
C ASN A 187 -1.61 6.61 -17.24
N MET A 188 -1.25 7.85 -17.54
CA MET A 188 -2.16 8.99 -17.41
C MET A 188 -3.02 9.12 -18.68
N ALA A 189 -4.28 8.70 -18.59
CA ALA A 189 -5.25 8.95 -19.64
C ALA A 189 -5.72 10.42 -19.63
N GLN A 190 -5.76 11.04 -20.80
CA GLN A 190 -6.22 12.43 -20.94
C GLN A 190 -7.73 12.44 -21.16
N TYR A 191 -8.48 12.32 -20.08
CA TYR A 191 -9.93 12.49 -20.14
C TYR A 191 -10.30 13.98 -20.21
N LEU A 192 -11.36 14.30 -20.94
CA LEU A 192 -11.90 15.68 -21.00
C LEU A 192 -12.34 16.20 -19.63
N VAL A 193 -12.90 15.31 -18.82
CA VAL A 193 -13.21 15.59 -17.41
C VAL A 193 -12.21 14.78 -16.56
N PRO A 194 -11.41 15.44 -15.70
CA PRO A 194 -10.47 14.73 -14.84
C PRO A 194 -11.15 13.66 -14.00
N GLN A 195 -10.62 12.43 -14.05
CA GLN A 195 -11.12 11.29 -13.33
C GLN A 195 -9.99 10.31 -12.99
N GLU A 196 -10.30 9.24 -12.25
CA GLU A 196 -9.38 8.11 -12.03
C GLU A 196 -8.87 7.56 -13.36
N CYS A 197 -7.59 7.27 -13.43
CA CYS A 197 -6.97 6.67 -14.62
C CYS A 197 -5.81 5.75 -14.25
N GLY A 198 -5.38 4.92 -15.22
CA GLY A 198 -4.21 4.06 -15.11
C GLY A 198 -4.42 2.76 -14.34
N ASN A 199 -5.63 2.47 -13.84
CA ASN A 199 -5.90 1.24 -13.09
C ASN A 199 -5.60 -0.01 -13.92
N LYS A 200 -5.10 -1.05 -13.25
CA LYS A 200 -4.84 -2.38 -13.83
C LYS A 200 -5.47 -3.44 -12.94
N VAL A 201 -6.31 -4.29 -13.53
CA VAL A 201 -6.94 -5.41 -12.82
C VAL A 201 -6.31 -6.76 -13.20
N GLY A 202 -6.48 -7.76 -12.34
CA GLY A 202 -5.92 -9.09 -12.56
C GLY A 202 -4.39 -9.11 -12.55
N VAL A 203 -3.76 -8.16 -11.87
CA VAL A 203 -2.31 -8.08 -11.72
C VAL A 203 -1.83 -9.18 -10.77
N ARG A 204 -0.84 -9.93 -11.18
CA ARG A 204 -0.16 -10.97 -10.40
C ARG A 204 1.18 -10.51 -9.87
N TYR A 205 1.86 -9.66 -10.62
CA TYR A 205 3.00 -8.90 -10.12
C TYR A 205 3.10 -7.54 -10.83
N ALA A 206 3.74 -6.61 -10.15
CA ALA A 206 4.18 -5.34 -10.73
C ALA A 206 5.60 -5.03 -10.28
N LYS A 207 6.47 -4.64 -11.24
CA LYS A 207 7.81 -4.14 -10.96
C LYS A 207 7.84 -2.64 -11.24
N VAL A 208 8.34 -1.89 -10.30
CA VAL A 208 8.58 -0.45 -10.45
C VAL A 208 10.06 -0.21 -10.27
N THR A 209 10.75 0.19 -11.35
CA THR A 209 12.22 0.22 -11.38
C THR A 209 12.77 1.52 -11.95
N ASP A 210 14.04 1.79 -11.64
CA ASP A 210 14.85 2.83 -12.26
C ASP A 210 15.38 2.39 -13.65
N ALA A 211 16.13 3.27 -14.32
CA ALA A 211 16.74 3.02 -15.61
C ALA A 211 17.74 1.85 -15.61
N ARG A 212 18.25 1.45 -14.44
CA ARG A 212 19.18 0.33 -14.27
C ARG A 212 18.48 -0.97 -13.87
N GLY A 213 17.13 -0.97 -13.82
CA GLY A 213 16.34 -2.14 -13.44
C GLY A 213 16.30 -2.41 -11.93
N ARG A 214 16.73 -1.44 -11.08
CA ARG A 214 16.65 -1.55 -9.61
C ARG A 214 15.35 -0.93 -9.13
N GLY A 215 14.70 -1.56 -8.18
CA GLY A 215 13.43 -1.06 -7.64
C GLY A 215 12.70 -2.12 -6.84
N MET A 216 11.38 -2.08 -6.84
CA MET A 216 10.51 -2.97 -6.10
C MET A 216 9.73 -3.89 -7.02
N LEU A 217 9.56 -5.14 -6.55
CA LEU A 217 8.63 -6.12 -7.08
C LEU A 217 7.48 -6.28 -6.08
N PHE A 218 6.27 -6.01 -6.54
CA PHE A 218 5.04 -6.28 -5.81
C PHE A 218 4.41 -7.55 -6.34
N THR A 219 4.02 -8.46 -5.45
CA THR A 219 3.30 -9.71 -5.75
C THR A 219 2.10 -9.85 -4.84
N GLY A 220 1.04 -10.49 -5.31
CA GLY A 220 -0.18 -10.77 -4.57
C GLY A 220 -0.95 -11.93 -5.15
#